data_4a584d827f20aece01cfbab0bb5aa03c
#
_entry.id   4a584d827f20aece01cfbab0bb5aa03c
#
_cell.length_a   1.000
_cell.length_b   1.000
_cell.length_c   1.000
_cell.angle_alpha   90.00
_cell.angle_beta   90.00
_cell.angle_gamma   90.00
#
_symmetry.space_group_name_H-M   'P 1'
#
loop_
_entity.id
_entity.type
_entity.pdbx_description
1 polymer ?
#
loop_
_entity_poly.entity_id
_entity_poly.type
_entity_poly.pdbx_seq_one_letter_code
_entity_poly.pdbx_strand_id
1 'polypeptide(L)' 'MAAVEKRSVTIRGHRTSFSLEQPFYDDLIAIALERSLSLAALVAEIDETRRRDANLSSALRLYVLAWAKRGGKAS' A
#
# COMPACT_ATOMS: atom_id res chain seq x y z
N MET A 1 12.38 16.14 -2.52
CA MET A 1 12.47 14.81 -1.93
C MET A 1 11.28 14.56 -1.02
N ALA A 2 10.61 13.45 -1.20
CA ALA A 2 9.42 13.17 -0.40
C ALA A 2 9.81 12.60 0.96
N ALA A 3 9.20 13.11 2.00
CA ALA A 3 9.42 12.59 3.33
C ALA A 3 8.60 11.33 3.54
N VAL A 4 9.10 10.44 4.37
CA VAL A 4 8.35 9.25 4.77
C VAL A 4 7.38 9.69 5.86
N GLU A 5 6.11 9.35 5.70
CA GLU A 5 5.10 9.68 6.68
C GLU A 5 4.46 8.43 7.23
N LYS A 6 4.23 8.45 8.52
CA LYS A 6 3.57 7.33 9.18
C LYS A 6 2.06 7.45 9.00
N ARG A 7 1.45 6.36 8.60
CA ARG A 7 0.01 6.30 8.38
C ARG A 7 -0.55 5.06 9.04
N SER A 8 -1.84 5.04 9.25
CA SER A 8 -2.46 3.87 9.85
C SER A 8 -3.81 3.58 9.23
N VAL A 9 -4.18 2.31 9.26
CA VAL A 9 -5.50 1.85 8.83
C VAL A 9 -5.95 0.81 9.85
N THR A 10 -7.25 0.53 9.85
CA THR A 10 -7.78 -0.52 10.71
C THR A 10 -8.05 -1.75 9.85
N ILE A 11 -7.43 -2.87 10.21
CA ILE A 11 -7.59 -4.13 9.51
C ILE A 11 -8.10 -5.16 10.49
N ARG A 12 -9.24 -5.75 10.19
CA ARG A 12 -9.86 -6.78 11.05
C ARG A 12 -9.93 -6.35 12.51
N GLY A 13 -10.29 -5.08 12.72
CA GLY A 13 -10.43 -4.57 14.08
C GLY A 13 -9.12 -4.15 14.73
N HIS A 14 -7.99 -4.31 14.06
CA HIS A 14 -6.69 -3.92 14.60
C HIS A 14 -6.13 -2.73 13.86
N ARG A 15 -5.56 -1.80 14.62
CA ARG A 15 -4.92 -0.65 14.02
C ARG A 15 -3.53 -1.05 13.55
N THR A 16 -3.28 -0.85 12.28
CA THR A 16 -2.01 -1.23 11.66
C THR A 16 -1.33 0.03 11.13
N SER A 17 -0.05 0.17 11.42
CA SER A 17 0.72 1.33 10.96
C SER A 17 1.72 0.93 9.90
N PHE A 18 1.98 1.87 8.99
CA PHE A 18 3.03 1.70 7.99
C PHE A 18 3.57 3.08 7.65
N SER A 19 4.75 3.10 7.05
CA SER A 19 5.39 4.36 6.66
C SER A 19 5.64 4.34 5.17
N LEU A 20 5.18 5.37 4.47
CA LEU A 20 5.35 5.47 3.03
C LEU A 20 5.62 6.91 2.65
N GLU A 21 6.43 7.07 1.63
CA GLU A 21 6.60 8.36 0.99
C GLU A 21 5.30 8.71 0.27
N GLN A 22 5.03 10.00 0.13
CA GLN A 22 3.78 10.45 -0.46
C GLN A 22 3.50 9.88 -1.86
N PRO A 23 4.48 9.82 -2.77
CA PRO A 23 4.21 9.26 -4.10
C PRO A 23 3.74 7.80 -4.05
N PHE A 24 4.30 6.99 -3.16
CA PHE A 24 3.86 5.60 -3.01
C PHE A 24 2.46 5.54 -2.44
N TYR A 25 2.17 6.41 -1.48
CA TYR A 25 0.85 6.44 -0.87
C TYR A 25 -0.21 6.86 -1.90
N ASP A 26 0.10 7.86 -2.72
CA ASP A 26 -0.82 8.31 -3.76
C ASP A 26 -1.13 7.19 -4.74
N ASP A 27 -0.12 6.44 -5.15
CA ASP A 27 -0.32 5.32 -6.06
C ASP A 27 -1.11 4.21 -5.41
N LEU A 28 -0.89 3.98 -4.13
CA LEU A 28 -1.65 2.96 -3.41
C LEU A 28 -3.13 3.30 -3.38
N ILE A 29 -3.45 4.57 -3.16
CA ILE A 29 -4.83 5.03 -3.18
C ILE A 29 -5.43 4.88 -4.58
N ALA A 30 -4.65 5.22 -5.62
CA ALA A 30 -5.10 5.07 -7.00
C ALA A 30 -5.41 3.61 -7.33
N ILE A 31 -4.58 2.70 -6.87
CA ILE A 31 -4.80 1.27 -7.08
C ILE A 31 -6.08 0.81 -6.39
N ALA A 32 -6.29 1.26 -5.16
CA ALA A 32 -7.49 0.90 -4.41
C ALA A 32 -8.74 1.37 -5.15
N LEU A 33 -8.72 2.60 -5.65
CA LEU A 33 -9.83 3.13 -6.41
C LEU A 33 -10.07 2.32 -7.69
N GLU A 34 -8.99 1.99 -8.39
CA GLU A 34 -9.09 1.22 -9.62
C GLU A 34 -9.70 -0.15 -9.38
N ARG A 35 -9.41 -0.74 -8.23
CA ARG A 35 -9.92 -2.06 -7.87
C ARG A 35 -11.22 -2.00 -7.08
N SER A 36 -11.76 -0.81 -6.88
CA SER A 36 -12.98 -0.60 -6.09
C SER A 36 -12.85 -1.11 -4.67
N LEU A 37 -11.68 -0.91 -4.08
CA LEU A 37 -11.40 -1.31 -2.71
C LEU A 37 -11.18 -0.09 -1.85
N SER A 38 -11.46 -0.21 -0.56
CA SER A 38 -11.02 0.81 0.38
C SER A 38 -9.51 0.66 0.55
N LEU A 39 -8.84 1.70 1.01
CA LEU A 39 -7.42 1.61 1.29
C LEU A 39 -7.13 0.51 2.31
N ALA A 40 -7.95 0.44 3.36
CA ALA A 40 -7.77 -0.59 4.38
C ALA A 40 -7.90 -2.00 3.79
N ALA A 41 -8.85 -2.20 2.88
CA ALA A 41 -9.02 -3.51 2.26
C ALA A 41 -7.82 -3.88 1.40
N LEU A 42 -7.28 -2.92 0.64
CA LEU A 42 -6.11 -3.18 -0.16
C LEU A 42 -4.89 -3.50 0.70
N VAL A 43 -4.69 -2.72 1.76
CA VAL A 43 -3.57 -2.95 2.66
C VAL A 43 -3.70 -4.32 3.33
N ALA A 44 -4.93 -4.70 3.71
CA ALA A 44 -5.17 -6.01 4.31
C ALA A 44 -4.80 -7.15 3.36
N GLU A 45 -5.16 -7.01 2.10
CA GLU A 45 -4.84 -8.01 1.09
C GLU A 45 -3.32 -8.16 0.94
N ILE A 46 -2.62 -7.04 0.85
CA ILE A 46 -1.17 -7.06 0.70
C ILE A 46 -0.51 -7.64 1.95
N ASP A 47 -1.01 -7.28 3.12
CA ASP A 47 -0.48 -7.79 4.37
C ASP A 47 -0.61 -9.30 4.45
N GLU A 48 -1.71 -9.85 3.97
CA GLU A 48 -1.93 -11.30 3.98
C GLU A 48 -0.95 -12.05 3.09
N THR A 49 -0.52 -11.43 2.00
CA THR A 49 0.33 -12.11 1.03
C THR A 49 1.81 -11.79 1.21
N ARG A 50 2.15 -10.88 2.12
CA ARG A 50 3.56 -10.53 2.30
C ARG A 50 4.31 -11.67 2.98
N ARG A 51 5.60 -11.71 2.69
CA ARG A 51 6.48 -12.69 3.32
C ARG A 51 6.67 -12.31 4.79
N ARG A 52 6.87 -13.31 5.63
CA ARG A 52 7.02 -13.06 7.05
C ARG A 52 8.24 -12.20 7.38
N ASP A 53 9.28 -12.31 6.58
CA ASP A 53 10.52 -11.56 6.81
C ASP A 53 10.48 -10.15 6.22
N ALA A 54 9.40 -9.76 5.58
CA ALA A 54 9.26 -8.44 5.01
C ALA A 54 8.29 -7.62 5.85
N ASN A 55 8.66 -6.37 6.16
CA ASN A 55 7.72 -5.52 6.88
C ASN A 55 6.66 -4.99 5.93
N LEU A 56 5.58 -4.50 6.49
CA LEU A 56 4.44 -4.06 5.70
C LEU A 56 4.79 -2.91 4.76
N SER A 57 5.57 -1.94 5.23
CA SER A 57 5.94 -0.80 4.38
C SER A 57 6.68 -1.26 3.14
N SER A 58 7.61 -2.19 3.29
CA SER A 58 8.32 -2.74 2.13
C SER A 58 7.38 -3.47 1.19
N ALA A 59 6.46 -4.26 1.75
CA ALA A 59 5.50 -4.99 0.94
C ALA A 59 4.63 -4.05 0.13
N LEU A 60 4.21 -2.94 0.72
CA LEU A 60 3.41 -1.95 0.02
C LEU A 60 4.19 -1.29 -1.10
N ARG A 61 5.45 -0.93 -0.85
CA ARG A 61 6.29 -0.33 -1.90
C ARG A 61 6.48 -1.28 -3.06
N LEU A 62 6.76 -2.55 -2.76
CA LEU A 62 6.98 -3.54 -3.81
C LEU A 62 5.71 -3.79 -4.61
N TYR A 63 4.56 -3.74 -3.96
CA TYR A 63 3.29 -3.90 -4.64
C TYR A 63 3.07 -2.77 -5.65
N VAL A 64 3.30 -1.53 -5.21
CA VAL A 64 3.16 -0.37 -6.09
C VAL A 64 4.14 -0.45 -7.24
N LEU A 65 5.39 -0.85 -6.96
CA LEU A 65 6.39 -0.97 -8.01
C LEU A 65 5.98 -2.01 -9.05
N ALA A 66 5.49 -3.15 -8.61
CA ALA A 66 5.05 -4.20 -9.53
C ALA A 66 3.88 -3.71 -10.40
N TRP A 67 2.96 -2.98 -9.78
CA TRP A 67 1.83 -2.41 -10.51
C TRP A 67 2.32 -1.41 -11.57
N ALA A 68 3.26 -0.54 -11.20
CA ALA A 68 3.80 0.44 -12.14
C ALA A 68 4.53 -0.23 -13.30
N LYS A 69 5.27 -1.30 -13.02
CA LYS A 69 5.99 -2.03 -14.06
C LYS A 69 5.08 -2.75 -15.04
N ARG A 70 3.87 -3.06 -14.62
CA ARG A 70 2.88 -3.66 -15.52
C ARG A 70 2.13 -2.61 -16.32
N GLY A 71 2.63 -1.39 -16.33
CA GLY A 71 2.02 -0.33 -17.07
C GLY A 71 1.06 0.52 -16.27
N GLY A 72 1.10 0.41 -14.95
CA GLY A 72 0.20 1.04 -14.01
C GLY A 72 -0.67 2.12 -14.56
N LYS A 73 -1.87 2.22 -14.13
CA LYS A 73 -2.80 3.16 -14.68
C LYS A 73 -3.16 4.22 -13.73
N ALA A 74 -2.19 4.78 -13.13
CA ALA A 74 -2.45 5.80 -12.16
C ALA A 74 -2.97 7.06 -12.77
N SER A 75 -2.93 7.19 -14.01
CA SER A 75 -3.30 8.46 -14.57
C SER A 75 -4.54 8.87 -14.83
#